data_589572bb98af0f24fb5bcfeddef9748c
#
_entry.id   589572bb98af0f24fb5bcfeddef9748c
#
_cell.length_a   1.000
_cell.length_b   1.000
_cell.length_c   1.000
_cell.angle_alpha   90.00
_cell.angle_beta   90.00
_cell.angle_gamma   90.00
#
_symmetry.space_group_name_H-M   'P 1'
#
loop_
_entity.id
_entity.type
_entity.pdbx_description
1 polymer ?
#
loop_
_entity_poly.entity_id
_entity_poly.type
_entity_poly.pdbx_seq_one_letter_code
_entity_poly.pdbx_strand_id
1 'polypeptide(L)'
;VPLLLGNVLGVLIGLGVMEMTNIIVGSDISGRHEAVGGYHPLVFVFTFAITILTVWISAWYPARKLSRLTPLEAIRNTGEIQLKKRKNSRVLAFFFGLEGELAGNSLKAQKKAWRTATLSLTFSFLAFTLMQCFFTLSGISTRMTYFERYQDVWDVMVTVKDTGIEAFHETEKLQEISGVRNLTVYQKAEAKRMITEEEVSEEFSGLGGFQNADADSVSTVDGGWLVNAPLVILDDASFLAYCRQIKAEPRLDGAVILNQIRDTSNPNFRDPDYYPYLEETINTTVLQQSEEEKMSAEIPVISYTQEVPALREEYGTTDYYELVHFLPASLWEQLKDTITLLSVIPR
;
A
#
# COMPACT_ATOMS: atom_id res chain seq x y z
N VAL A 1 -25.73 -26.42 13.50
CA VAL A 1 -25.71 -26.42 12.02
C VAL A 1 -25.62 -24.98 11.47
N PRO A 2 -26.51 -23.99 11.82
CA PRO A 2 -26.45 -22.63 11.23
C PRO A 2 -25.13 -21.90 11.52
N LEU A 3 -24.52 -22.14 12.67
CA LEU A 3 -23.28 -21.52 13.12
C LEU A 3 -22.06 -21.95 12.30
N LEU A 4 -21.99 -23.26 12.01
CA LEU A 4 -20.95 -23.82 11.12
C LEU A 4 -21.12 -23.32 9.69
N LEU A 5 -22.37 -23.34 9.19
CA LEU A 5 -22.70 -22.83 7.85
C LEU A 5 -22.34 -21.35 7.72
N GLY A 6 -22.64 -20.52 8.72
CA GLY A 6 -22.32 -19.10 8.71
C GLY A 6 -20.80 -18.83 8.67
N ASN A 7 -20.01 -19.59 9.44
CA ASN A 7 -18.55 -19.44 9.42
C ASN A 7 -17.95 -19.92 8.09
N VAL A 8 -18.39 -21.05 7.55
CA VAL A 8 -17.90 -21.55 6.25
C VAL A 8 -18.27 -20.60 5.12
N LEU A 9 -19.50 -20.12 5.08
CA LEU A 9 -19.94 -19.13 4.09
C LEU A 9 -19.16 -17.81 4.23
N GLY A 10 -18.90 -17.35 5.44
CA GLY A 10 -18.10 -16.15 5.70
C GLY A 10 -16.68 -16.26 5.16
N VAL A 11 -16.03 -17.40 5.35
CA VAL A 11 -14.70 -17.67 4.79
C VAL A 11 -14.74 -17.72 3.27
N LEU A 12 -15.70 -18.44 2.68
CA LEU A 12 -15.83 -18.56 1.23
C LEU A 12 -16.10 -17.20 0.56
N ILE A 13 -16.98 -16.39 1.14
CA ILE A 13 -17.28 -15.04 0.65
C ILE A 13 -16.02 -14.15 0.80
N GLY A 14 -15.31 -14.23 1.94
CA GLY A 14 -14.11 -13.44 2.18
C GLY A 14 -13.00 -13.76 1.17
N LEU A 15 -12.75 -15.03 0.89
CA LEU A 15 -11.79 -15.46 -0.13
C LEU A 15 -12.24 -15.01 -1.54
N GLY A 16 -13.52 -15.14 -1.85
CA GLY A 16 -14.06 -14.71 -3.14
C GLY A 16 -13.96 -13.19 -3.36
N VAL A 17 -14.22 -12.38 -2.34
CA VAL A 17 -14.04 -10.93 -2.40
C VAL A 17 -12.57 -10.57 -2.60
N MET A 18 -11.66 -11.27 -1.94
CA MET A 18 -10.23 -11.03 -2.05
C MET A 18 -9.70 -11.38 -3.44
N GLU A 19 -10.11 -12.53 -4.00
CA GLU A 19 -9.77 -12.94 -5.37
C GLU A 19 -10.32 -11.93 -6.40
N MET A 20 -11.56 -11.50 -6.21
CA MET A 20 -12.17 -10.48 -7.06
C MET A 20 -11.44 -9.14 -6.97
N THR A 21 -10.95 -8.76 -5.78
CA THR A 21 -10.15 -7.56 -5.58
C THR A 21 -8.80 -7.67 -6.29
N ASN A 22 -8.14 -8.82 -6.22
CA ASN A 22 -6.89 -9.06 -6.94
C ASN A 22 -7.07 -8.98 -8.46
N ILE A 23 -8.16 -9.53 -8.99
CA ILE A 23 -8.46 -9.46 -10.43
C ILE A 23 -8.75 -8.02 -10.87
N ILE A 24 -9.54 -7.26 -10.11
CA ILE A 24 -9.95 -5.89 -10.50
C ILE A 24 -8.81 -4.89 -10.32
N VAL A 25 -8.02 -5.03 -9.26
CA VAL A 25 -6.99 -4.05 -8.90
C VAL A 25 -5.58 -4.51 -9.31
N GLY A 26 -5.38 -5.83 -9.47
CA GLY A 26 -4.08 -6.41 -9.83
C GLY A 26 -3.69 -6.22 -11.30
N SER A 27 -4.66 -5.98 -12.19
CA SER A 27 -4.40 -5.84 -13.63
C SER A 27 -3.74 -4.50 -14.03
N ASP A 28 -3.79 -3.48 -13.18
CA ASP A 28 -3.40 -2.12 -13.56
C ASP A 28 -2.22 -1.52 -12.78
N ILE A 29 -1.69 -2.21 -11.76
CA ILE A 29 -0.61 -1.67 -10.94
C ILE A 29 0.59 -2.62 -10.96
N SER A 30 1.60 -2.27 -11.76
CA SER A 30 2.91 -2.93 -11.75
C SER A 30 3.61 -2.68 -10.40
N GLY A 31 4.16 -3.73 -9.78
CA GLY A 31 4.89 -3.64 -8.50
C GLY A 31 4.05 -3.87 -7.24
N ARG A 32 2.76 -4.22 -7.36
CA ARG A 32 1.94 -4.59 -6.22
C ARG A 32 2.15 -6.07 -5.88
N HIS A 33 2.47 -6.34 -4.61
CA HIS A 33 2.36 -7.69 -4.09
C HIS A 33 0.89 -8.14 -4.14
N GLU A 34 0.63 -9.25 -4.81
CA GLU A 34 -0.69 -9.87 -4.76
C GLU A 34 -1.04 -10.19 -3.31
N ALA A 35 -2.23 -9.78 -2.88
CA ALA A 35 -2.71 -10.17 -1.57
C ALA A 35 -2.94 -11.68 -1.56
N VAL A 36 -1.99 -12.43 -1.04
CA VAL A 36 -2.11 -13.89 -0.92
C VAL A 36 -3.14 -14.22 0.15
N GLY A 37 -4.27 -14.77 -0.28
CA GLY A 37 -5.32 -15.27 0.59
C GLY A 37 -4.83 -16.43 1.45
N GLY A 38 -4.24 -16.10 2.57
CA GLY A 38 -3.83 -17.08 3.57
C GLY A 38 -4.96 -17.39 4.52
N TYR A 39 -5.42 -18.64 4.57
CA TYR A 39 -6.31 -19.13 5.60
C TYR A 39 -5.48 -19.63 6.77
N HIS A 40 -5.49 -18.88 7.88
CA HIS A 40 -4.80 -19.32 9.09
C HIS A 40 -5.78 -20.10 10.00
N PRO A 41 -5.54 -21.38 10.31
CA PRO A 41 -6.47 -22.21 11.12
C PRO A 41 -6.83 -21.62 12.47
N LEU A 42 -5.91 -20.88 13.10
CA LEU A 42 -6.15 -20.20 14.37
C LEU A 42 -7.26 -19.15 14.28
N VAL A 43 -7.38 -18.41 13.18
CA VAL A 43 -8.45 -17.42 12.98
C VAL A 43 -9.81 -18.09 12.99
N PHE A 44 -9.94 -19.26 12.35
CA PHE A 44 -11.18 -20.03 12.36
C PHE A 44 -11.53 -20.52 13.78
N VAL A 45 -10.55 -21.06 14.52
CA VAL A 45 -10.75 -21.53 15.89
C VAL A 45 -11.20 -20.39 16.80
N PHE A 46 -10.54 -19.23 16.73
CA PHE A 46 -10.93 -18.05 17.52
C PHE A 46 -12.31 -17.53 17.15
N THR A 47 -12.61 -17.40 15.86
CA THR A 47 -13.93 -16.93 15.39
C THR A 47 -15.04 -17.89 15.83
N PHE A 48 -14.80 -19.18 15.71
CA PHE A 48 -15.74 -20.21 16.13
C PHE A 48 -15.96 -20.21 17.66
N ALA A 49 -14.89 -20.08 18.45
CA ALA A 49 -14.96 -19.98 19.91
C ALA A 49 -15.74 -18.73 20.37
N ILE A 50 -15.46 -17.58 19.78
CA ILE A 50 -16.16 -16.32 20.09
C ILE A 50 -17.64 -16.43 19.71
N THR A 51 -17.95 -17.05 18.57
CA THR A 51 -19.34 -17.25 18.13
C THR A 51 -20.11 -18.17 19.06
N ILE A 52 -19.51 -19.31 19.49
CA ILE A 52 -20.11 -20.20 20.49
C ILE A 52 -20.35 -19.46 21.81
N LEU A 53 -19.35 -18.71 22.29
CA LEU A 53 -19.44 -17.93 23.52
C LEU A 53 -20.62 -16.92 23.47
N THR A 54 -20.74 -16.22 22.35
CA THR A 54 -21.81 -15.24 22.12
C THR A 54 -23.19 -15.90 22.15
N VAL A 55 -23.34 -17.01 21.43
CA VAL A 55 -24.62 -17.76 21.42
C VAL A 55 -24.93 -18.33 22.79
N TRP A 56 -23.93 -18.88 23.50
CA TRP A 56 -24.11 -19.42 24.84
C TRP A 56 -24.56 -18.35 25.84
N ILE A 57 -23.90 -17.18 25.85
CA ILE A 57 -24.29 -16.05 26.72
C ILE A 57 -25.69 -15.56 26.35
N SER A 58 -25.99 -15.43 25.05
CA SER A 58 -27.29 -14.99 24.56
C SER A 58 -28.44 -15.91 24.92
N ALA A 59 -28.22 -17.23 24.94
CA ALA A 59 -29.20 -18.22 25.31
C ALA A 59 -29.28 -18.39 26.86
N TRP A 60 -28.16 -18.33 27.55
CA TRP A 60 -28.09 -18.57 28.97
C TRP A 60 -28.83 -17.52 29.81
N TYR A 61 -28.73 -16.26 29.44
CA TYR A 61 -29.35 -15.16 30.18
C TYR A 61 -30.90 -15.24 30.17
N PRO A 62 -31.61 -15.43 29.04
CA PRO A 62 -33.06 -15.66 29.04
C PRO A 62 -33.44 -16.96 29.72
N ALA A 63 -32.71 -18.06 29.47
CA ALA A 63 -33.01 -19.36 30.10
C ALA A 63 -32.94 -19.31 31.61
N ARG A 64 -31.89 -18.68 32.18
CA ARG A 64 -31.76 -18.48 33.62
C ARG A 64 -32.88 -17.60 34.22
N LYS A 65 -33.39 -16.65 33.44
CA LYS A 65 -34.52 -15.83 33.89
C LYS A 65 -35.83 -16.61 33.86
N LEU A 66 -36.05 -17.43 32.83
CA LEU A 66 -37.24 -18.28 32.72
C LEU A 66 -37.27 -19.39 33.72
N SER A 67 -36.12 -20.03 34.05
CA SER A 67 -36.05 -21.10 35.03
C SER A 67 -36.38 -20.67 36.49
N ARG A 68 -36.38 -19.36 36.77
CA ARG A 68 -36.73 -18.78 38.06
C ARG A 68 -38.20 -18.36 38.17
N LEU A 69 -38.95 -18.48 37.08
CA LEU A 69 -40.40 -18.18 37.08
C LEU A 69 -41.16 -19.46 37.37
N THR A 70 -42.09 -19.39 38.31
CA THR A 70 -43.03 -20.49 38.53
C THR A 70 -44.02 -20.56 37.35
N PRO A 71 -44.56 -21.75 37.01
CA PRO A 71 -45.53 -21.87 35.92
C PRO A 71 -46.73 -20.93 36.07
N LEU A 72 -47.15 -20.66 37.30
CA LEU A 72 -48.25 -19.73 37.60
C LEU A 72 -47.86 -18.26 37.34
N GLU A 73 -46.65 -17.85 37.64
CA GLU A 73 -46.12 -16.52 37.33
C GLU A 73 -45.90 -16.32 35.84
N ALA A 74 -45.52 -17.37 35.12
CA ALA A 74 -45.37 -17.31 33.65
C ALA A 74 -46.70 -17.04 32.95
N ILE A 75 -47.82 -17.60 33.46
CA ILE A 75 -49.15 -17.39 32.90
C ILE A 75 -49.74 -16.04 33.32
N ARG A 76 -49.45 -15.61 34.56
CA ARG A 76 -50.01 -14.38 35.16
C ARG A 76 -49.26 -13.11 34.72
N ASN A 77 -47.99 -13.22 34.29
CA ASN A 77 -47.10 -12.08 33.95
C ASN A 77 -47.22 -11.63 32.49
N THR A 78 -48.18 -12.12 31.75
CA THR A 78 -48.42 -11.63 30.38
C THR A 78 -49.11 -10.27 30.43
N GLY A 79 -48.35 -9.22 30.66
CA GLY A 79 -48.73 -7.85 30.35
C GLY A 79 -48.88 -6.84 31.49
N GLU A 80 -48.79 -7.21 32.74
CA GLU A 80 -48.84 -6.20 33.81
C GLU A 80 -47.49 -5.50 34.01
N ILE A 81 -47.44 -4.26 33.59
CA ILE A 81 -46.36 -3.33 33.93
C ILE A 81 -46.48 -3.08 35.46
N GLN A 82 -45.61 -3.73 36.25
CA GLN A 82 -45.53 -3.43 37.68
C GLN A 82 -45.06 -1.99 37.89
N LEU A 83 -45.99 -1.11 38.17
CA LEU A 83 -45.73 0.28 38.53
C LEU A 83 -45.06 0.32 39.91
N LYS A 84 -43.74 0.33 39.95
CA LYS A 84 -42.99 0.66 41.16
C LYS A 84 -43.30 2.10 41.56
N LYS A 85 -43.55 2.26 42.91
CA LYS A 85 -43.83 3.50 43.63
C LYS A 85 -43.66 4.81 42.85
N ARG A 86 -44.75 5.56 42.75
CA ARG A 86 -44.91 6.85 42.11
C ARG A 86 -43.91 7.85 42.67
N LYS A 87 -42.89 8.22 41.87
CA LYS A 87 -42.02 9.38 42.18
C LYS A 87 -42.42 10.47 41.20
N ASN A 88 -43.14 11.48 41.71
CA ASN A 88 -43.57 12.64 40.89
C ASN A 88 -42.39 13.32 40.23
N SER A 89 -42.49 13.54 38.92
CA SER A 89 -41.52 14.31 38.16
C SER A 89 -41.89 15.80 38.22
N ARG A 90 -41.46 16.48 39.31
CA ARG A 90 -41.78 17.90 39.58
C ARG A 90 -41.44 18.84 38.40
N VAL A 91 -40.36 18.54 37.70
CA VAL A 91 -39.91 19.37 36.58
C VAL A 91 -40.83 19.24 35.37
N LEU A 92 -41.25 18.04 34.99
CA LEU A 92 -42.17 17.82 33.88
C LEU A 92 -43.60 18.27 34.21
N ALA A 93 -44.02 18.12 35.48
CA ALA A 93 -45.28 18.63 35.94
C ALA A 93 -45.36 20.18 35.91
N PHE A 94 -44.25 20.85 36.20
CA PHE A 94 -44.15 22.30 36.12
C PHE A 94 -44.25 22.89 34.70
N PHE A 95 -43.58 22.26 33.70
CA PHE A 95 -43.61 22.76 32.34
C PHE A 95 -44.81 22.30 31.51
N PHE A 96 -45.33 21.09 31.76
CA PHE A 96 -46.34 20.43 30.92
C PHE A 96 -47.57 19.97 31.70
N GLY A 97 -47.74 20.41 32.92
CA GLY A 97 -48.90 20.06 33.75
C GLY A 97 -49.11 18.57 33.96
N LEU A 98 -50.38 18.13 33.98
CA LEU A 98 -50.76 16.71 34.19
C LEU A 98 -50.25 15.79 33.10
N GLU A 99 -50.18 16.24 31.86
CA GLU A 99 -49.72 15.48 30.71
C GLU A 99 -48.22 15.17 30.87
N GLY A 100 -47.44 16.17 31.29
CA GLY A 100 -46.00 15.98 31.57
C GLY A 100 -45.73 15.01 32.73
N GLU A 101 -46.58 14.99 33.73
CA GLU A 101 -46.48 14.03 34.83
C GLU A 101 -46.80 12.60 34.36
N LEU A 102 -47.84 12.43 33.55
CA LEU A 102 -48.22 11.13 32.97
C LEU A 102 -47.12 10.60 32.01
N ALA A 103 -46.63 11.45 31.16
CA ALA A 103 -45.51 11.11 30.27
C ALA A 103 -44.25 10.70 31.05
N GLY A 104 -43.90 11.45 32.07
CA GLY A 104 -42.76 11.15 32.94
C GLY A 104 -42.89 9.84 33.71
N ASN A 105 -44.09 9.49 34.16
CA ASN A 105 -44.36 8.21 34.82
C ASN A 105 -44.34 7.04 33.83
N SER A 106 -44.86 7.22 32.61
CA SER A 106 -44.75 6.25 31.51
C SER A 106 -43.30 5.96 31.13
N LEU A 107 -42.50 7.00 30.98
CA LEU A 107 -41.06 6.88 30.70
C LEU A 107 -40.30 6.14 31.81
N LYS A 108 -40.67 6.40 33.09
CA LYS A 108 -40.06 5.71 34.24
C LYS A 108 -40.48 4.24 34.28
N ALA A 109 -41.73 3.92 33.97
CA ALA A 109 -42.21 2.53 33.89
C ALA A 109 -41.46 1.71 32.83
N GLN A 110 -41.15 2.31 31.70
CA GLN A 110 -40.44 1.68 30.61
C GLN A 110 -38.93 1.92 30.62
N LYS A 111 -38.35 2.40 31.73
CA LYS A 111 -36.94 2.79 31.80
C LYS A 111 -35.97 1.72 31.32
N LYS A 112 -36.24 0.43 31.51
CA LYS A 112 -35.37 -0.65 31.01
C LYS A 112 -35.39 -0.76 29.48
N ALA A 113 -36.58 -0.68 28.90
CA ALA A 113 -36.73 -0.70 27.40
C ALA A 113 -36.07 0.48 26.78
N TRP A 114 -36.31 1.69 27.29
CA TRP A 114 -35.68 2.92 26.81
C TRP A 114 -34.17 2.90 26.97
N ARG A 115 -33.65 2.39 28.10
CA ARG A 115 -32.21 2.28 28.27
C ARG A 115 -31.57 1.33 27.24
N THR A 116 -32.20 0.21 26.93
CA THR A 116 -31.74 -0.73 25.91
C THR A 116 -31.79 -0.09 24.52
N ALA A 117 -32.89 0.58 24.18
CA ALA A 117 -33.03 1.26 22.92
C ALA A 117 -32.00 2.39 22.75
N THR A 118 -31.79 3.20 23.81
CA THR A 118 -30.78 4.28 23.80
C THR A 118 -29.38 3.70 23.63
N LEU A 119 -29.01 2.63 24.34
CA LEU A 119 -27.71 1.98 24.18
C LEU A 119 -27.52 1.43 22.78
N SER A 120 -28.55 0.76 22.23
CA SER A 120 -28.50 0.24 20.84
C SER A 120 -28.29 1.37 19.84
N LEU A 121 -29.04 2.46 19.98
CA LEU A 121 -28.91 3.64 19.11
C LEU A 121 -27.53 4.28 19.24
N THR A 122 -27.03 4.41 20.49
CA THR A 122 -25.71 4.97 20.76
C THR A 122 -24.61 4.12 20.11
N PHE A 123 -24.67 2.80 20.25
CA PHE A 123 -23.69 1.91 19.62
C PHE A 123 -23.78 1.93 18.09
N SER A 124 -24.99 1.98 17.53
CA SER A 124 -25.17 2.11 16.08
C SER A 124 -24.59 3.42 15.55
N PHE A 125 -24.83 4.51 16.26
CA PHE A 125 -24.28 5.82 15.89
C PHE A 125 -22.73 5.85 16.04
N LEU A 126 -22.23 5.28 17.13
CA LEU A 126 -20.78 5.14 17.34
C LEU A 126 -20.12 4.33 16.21
N ALA A 127 -20.70 3.17 15.89
CA ALA A 127 -20.19 2.32 14.80
C ALA A 127 -20.20 3.05 13.46
N PHE A 128 -21.29 3.76 13.16
CA PHE A 128 -21.38 4.59 11.95
C PHE A 128 -20.31 5.70 11.92
N THR A 129 -20.13 6.40 13.04
CA THR A 129 -19.12 7.47 13.14
C THR A 129 -17.70 6.93 12.99
N LEU A 130 -17.40 5.80 13.63
CA LEU A 130 -16.08 5.16 13.48
C LEU A 130 -15.83 4.74 12.04
N MET A 131 -16.85 4.19 11.37
CA MET A 131 -16.76 3.80 9.96
C MET A 131 -16.49 5.01 9.06
N GLN A 132 -17.21 6.12 9.28
CA GLN A 132 -16.99 7.37 8.55
C GLN A 132 -15.61 7.95 8.80
N CYS A 133 -15.15 7.97 10.05
CA CYS A 133 -13.79 8.39 10.37
C CYS A 133 -12.74 7.53 9.66
N PHE A 134 -12.93 6.20 9.66
CA PHE A 134 -12.04 5.29 8.96
C PHE A 134 -11.96 5.58 7.46
N PHE A 135 -13.09 5.70 6.77
CA PHE A 135 -13.10 6.02 5.34
C PHE A 135 -12.51 7.40 5.03
N THR A 136 -12.81 8.40 5.86
CA THR A 136 -12.24 9.74 5.68
C THR A 136 -10.73 9.73 5.86
N LEU A 137 -10.23 9.11 6.92
CA LEU A 137 -8.79 9.01 7.19
C LEU A 137 -8.08 8.16 6.12
N SER A 138 -8.69 7.05 5.69
CA SER A 138 -8.18 6.23 4.60
C SER A 138 -8.11 7.03 3.29
N GLY A 139 -9.15 7.79 2.97
CA GLY A 139 -9.17 8.66 1.79
C GLY A 139 -8.09 9.75 1.83
N ILE A 140 -7.92 10.41 2.98
CA ILE A 140 -6.84 11.39 3.17
C ILE A 140 -5.48 10.72 3.05
N SER A 141 -5.28 9.57 3.69
CA SER A 141 -4.03 8.80 3.63
C SER A 141 -3.69 8.40 2.20
N THR A 142 -4.68 7.85 1.45
CA THR A 142 -4.50 7.47 0.04
C THR A 142 -4.13 8.68 -0.82
N ARG A 143 -4.84 9.80 -0.61
CA ARG A 143 -4.56 11.03 -1.34
C ARG A 143 -3.13 11.52 -1.10
N MET A 144 -2.69 11.62 0.16
CA MET A 144 -1.33 12.05 0.50
C MET A 144 -0.27 11.11 0.00
N THR A 145 -0.50 9.79 0.09
CA THR A 145 0.52 8.79 -0.28
C THR A 145 0.65 8.61 -1.79
N TYR A 146 -0.47 8.63 -2.53
CA TYR A 146 -0.46 8.25 -3.94
C TYR A 146 -0.69 9.42 -4.91
N PHE A 147 -1.44 10.46 -4.51
CA PHE A 147 -1.80 11.54 -5.42
C PHE A 147 -0.97 12.80 -5.19
N GLU A 148 -0.74 13.21 -3.95
CA GLU A 148 0.02 14.44 -3.66
C GLU A 148 1.50 14.29 -3.97
N ARG A 149 2.04 13.07 -3.87
CA ARG A 149 3.43 12.75 -4.21
C ARG A 149 3.76 13.02 -5.69
N TYR A 150 2.77 12.82 -6.57
CA TYR A 150 2.95 13.02 -8.03
C TYR A 150 2.26 14.28 -8.53
N GLN A 151 1.70 15.09 -7.64
CA GLN A 151 1.11 16.36 -7.99
C GLN A 151 2.22 17.26 -8.53
N ASP A 152 1.99 17.85 -9.70
CA ASP A 152 2.96 18.67 -10.43
C ASP A 152 4.19 17.92 -11.00
N VAL A 153 4.26 16.59 -10.88
CA VAL A 153 5.32 15.78 -11.50
C VAL A 153 4.95 15.41 -12.91
N TRP A 154 3.73 14.91 -13.12
CA TRP A 154 3.18 14.60 -14.45
C TRP A 154 1.64 14.68 -14.40
N ASP A 155 1.03 15.07 -15.53
CA ASP A 155 -0.43 15.17 -15.67
C ASP A 155 -1.02 13.96 -16.39
N VAL A 156 -0.35 13.49 -17.44
CA VAL A 156 -0.82 12.38 -18.29
C VAL A 156 0.33 11.43 -18.56
N MET A 157 0.05 10.16 -18.43
CA MET A 157 0.96 9.09 -18.80
C MET A 157 0.33 8.17 -19.84
N VAL A 158 1.12 7.83 -20.86
CA VAL A 158 0.71 6.92 -21.93
C VAL A 158 1.71 5.78 -22.01
N THR A 159 1.23 4.55 -21.94
CA THR A 159 2.04 3.37 -22.19
C THR A 159 1.85 2.91 -23.63
N VAL A 160 2.92 2.90 -24.40
CA VAL A 160 2.94 2.37 -25.75
C VAL A 160 3.40 0.91 -25.68
N LYS A 161 2.58 0.00 -26.20
CA LYS A 161 2.88 -1.44 -26.18
C LYS A 161 3.68 -1.86 -27.39
N ASP A 162 4.51 -2.87 -27.23
CA ASP A 162 5.25 -3.53 -28.32
C ASP A 162 6.13 -2.58 -29.17
N THR A 163 6.62 -1.49 -28.55
CA THR A 163 7.44 -0.50 -29.24
C THR A 163 8.62 -0.12 -28.34
N GLY A 164 9.84 -0.32 -28.83
CA GLY A 164 11.04 0.16 -28.15
C GLY A 164 11.22 1.66 -28.33
N ILE A 165 12.01 2.29 -27.46
CA ILE A 165 12.26 3.73 -27.49
C ILE A 165 12.88 4.19 -28.82
N GLU A 166 13.71 3.35 -29.42
CA GLU A 166 14.34 3.58 -30.70
C GLU A 166 13.35 3.59 -31.88
N ALA A 167 12.23 2.88 -31.75
CA ALA A 167 11.19 2.80 -32.77
C ALA A 167 10.07 3.83 -32.56
N PHE A 168 10.11 4.59 -31.47
CA PHE A 168 9.09 5.58 -31.14
C PHE A 168 9.45 6.95 -31.80
N HIS A 169 8.74 7.29 -32.83
CA HIS A 169 9.02 8.52 -33.64
C HIS A 169 7.96 9.62 -33.50
N GLU A 170 7.02 9.46 -32.56
CA GLU A 170 5.92 10.41 -32.39
C GLU A 170 6.22 11.55 -31.41
N THR A 171 7.43 11.61 -30.86
CA THR A 171 7.85 12.58 -29.84
C THR A 171 7.61 14.02 -30.28
N GLU A 172 8.01 14.38 -31.47
CA GLU A 172 7.84 15.74 -32.03
C GLU A 172 6.35 16.09 -32.16
N LYS A 173 5.54 15.18 -32.70
CA LYS A 173 4.10 15.40 -32.90
C LYS A 173 3.37 15.56 -31.55
N LEU A 174 3.78 14.81 -30.55
CA LEU A 174 3.20 14.91 -29.19
C LEU A 174 3.59 16.23 -28.53
N GLN A 175 4.80 16.71 -28.77
CA GLN A 175 5.29 17.96 -28.21
C GLN A 175 4.61 19.20 -28.87
N GLU A 176 4.15 19.06 -30.11
CA GLU A 176 3.42 20.12 -30.86
C GLU A 176 1.95 20.25 -30.41
N ILE A 177 1.42 19.29 -29.61
CA ILE A 177 0.05 19.35 -29.12
C ILE A 177 -0.13 20.54 -28.18
N SER A 178 -1.12 21.37 -28.49
CA SER A 178 -1.44 22.54 -27.66
C SER A 178 -1.78 22.10 -26.21
N GLY A 179 -1.00 22.60 -25.24
CA GLY A 179 -1.14 22.28 -23.82
C GLY A 179 -0.07 21.34 -23.27
N VAL A 180 0.69 20.66 -24.12
CA VAL A 180 1.87 19.90 -23.69
C VAL A 180 3.00 20.89 -23.37
N ARG A 181 3.48 20.88 -22.14
CA ARG A 181 4.61 21.72 -21.70
C ARG A 181 5.92 20.95 -21.76
N ASN A 182 5.92 19.78 -21.18
CA ASN A 182 7.06 18.87 -21.13
C ASN A 182 6.59 17.49 -21.55
N LEU A 183 7.43 16.81 -22.30
CA LEU A 183 7.24 15.41 -22.68
C LEU A 183 8.51 14.65 -22.31
N THR A 184 8.36 13.56 -21.59
CA THR A 184 9.45 12.64 -21.27
C THR A 184 9.10 11.28 -21.84
N VAL A 185 9.95 10.76 -22.70
CA VAL A 185 9.80 9.40 -23.25
C VAL A 185 10.84 8.51 -22.58
N TYR A 186 10.40 7.37 -22.07
CA TYR A 186 11.32 6.43 -21.42
C TYR A 186 10.89 4.99 -21.62
N GLN A 187 11.85 4.11 -21.50
CA GLN A 187 11.70 2.66 -21.53
C GLN A 187 12.41 2.05 -20.30
N LYS A 188 11.92 0.93 -19.83
CA LYS A 188 12.56 0.15 -18.76
C LYS A 188 13.28 -1.06 -19.34
N ALA A 189 14.42 -1.40 -18.76
CA ALA A 189 15.12 -2.65 -18.98
C ALA A 189 15.74 -3.11 -17.65
N GLU A 190 16.16 -4.35 -17.60
CA GLU A 190 16.75 -4.95 -16.41
C GLU A 190 18.19 -5.36 -16.70
N ALA A 191 19.06 -5.10 -15.75
CA ALA A 191 20.43 -5.58 -15.74
C ALA A 191 20.83 -5.95 -14.32
N LYS A 192 22.02 -6.48 -14.15
CA LYS A 192 22.65 -6.71 -12.86
C LYS A 192 23.97 -5.97 -12.80
N ARG A 193 24.35 -5.57 -11.58
CA ARG A 193 25.65 -4.97 -11.32
C ARG A 193 26.35 -5.69 -10.19
N MET A 194 27.62 -5.99 -10.40
CA MET A 194 28.50 -6.44 -9.34
C MET A 194 28.99 -5.24 -8.52
N ILE A 195 28.87 -5.32 -7.20
CA ILE A 195 29.33 -4.31 -6.24
C ILE A 195 30.39 -4.97 -5.35
N THR A 196 31.54 -4.36 -5.23
CA THR A 196 32.61 -4.81 -4.34
C THR A 196 32.47 -4.15 -2.96
N GLU A 197 33.17 -4.69 -1.95
CA GLU A 197 33.13 -4.15 -0.59
C GLU A 197 33.67 -2.71 -0.52
N GLU A 198 34.65 -2.39 -1.39
CA GLU A 198 35.24 -1.05 -1.48
C GLU A 198 34.32 0.00 -2.10
N GLU A 199 33.29 -0.43 -2.85
CA GLU A 199 32.34 0.45 -3.49
C GLU A 199 31.18 0.86 -2.58
N VAL A 200 30.96 0.12 -1.49
CA VAL A 200 29.83 0.33 -0.58
C VAL A 200 30.07 1.54 0.31
N SER A 201 29.05 2.39 0.50
CA SER A 201 29.18 3.55 1.39
C SER A 201 29.35 3.17 2.87
N GLU A 202 29.98 4.04 3.63
CA GLU A 202 30.10 3.85 5.10
C GLU A 202 28.74 3.86 5.78
N GLU A 203 27.79 4.70 5.31
CA GLU A 203 26.45 4.81 5.84
C GLU A 203 25.65 3.52 5.63
N PHE A 204 25.68 2.94 4.43
CA PHE A 204 25.00 1.69 4.15
C PHE A 204 25.61 0.51 4.92
N SER A 205 26.94 0.48 5.04
CA SER A 205 27.63 -0.50 5.86
C SER A 205 27.22 -0.40 7.33
N GLY A 206 27.01 0.82 7.84
CA GLY A 206 26.53 1.10 9.19
C GLY A 206 25.09 0.59 9.45
N LEU A 207 24.26 0.52 8.43
CA LEU A 207 22.90 -0.07 8.48
C LEU A 207 22.90 -1.61 8.42
N GLY A 208 24.06 -2.25 8.31
CA GLY A 208 24.20 -3.70 8.20
C GLY A 208 24.52 -4.20 6.80
N GLY A 209 24.60 -3.30 5.81
CA GLY A 209 24.98 -3.63 4.45
C GLY A 209 24.11 -4.73 3.82
N PHE A 210 24.72 -5.59 3.03
CA PHE A 210 24.02 -6.69 2.34
C PHE A 210 23.67 -7.89 3.24
N GLN A 211 24.05 -7.88 4.52
CA GLN A 211 23.77 -9.02 5.43
C GLN A 211 22.26 -9.23 5.66
N ASN A 212 21.47 -8.18 5.49
CA ASN A 212 20.01 -8.22 5.68
C ASN A 212 19.25 -8.38 4.35
N ALA A 213 19.95 -8.51 3.22
CA ALA A 213 19.32 -8.66 1.91
C ALA A 213 18.76 -10.06 1.72
N ASP A 214 17.57 -10.14 1.11
CA ASP A 214 17.00 -11.41 0.70
C ASP A 214 17.79 -12.00 -0.49
N ALA A 215 17.90 -13.33 -0.52
CA ALA A 215 18.61 -14.05 -1.57
C ALA A 215 18.08 -13.80 -3.00
N ASP A 216 16.80 -13.38 -3.11
CA ASP A 216 16.18 -13.05 -4.39
C ASP A 216 16.59 -11.65 -4.90
N SER A 217 17.04 -10.78 -4.00
CA SER A 217 17.41 -9.40 -4.33
C SER A 217 18.91 -9.23 -4.56
N VAL A 218 19.73 -10.00 -3.83
CA VAL A 218 21.19 -9.90 -3.85
C VAL A 218 21.81 -11.29 -3.83
N SER A 219 22.65 -11.58 -4.81
CA SER A 219 23.44 -12.83 -4.84
C SER A 219 24.87 -12.54 -4.41
N THR A 220 25.42 -13.35 -3.51
CA THR A 220 26.83 -13.29 -3.16
C THR A 220 27.66 -14.00 -4.20
N VAL A 221 28.62 -13.31 -4.79
CA VAL A 221 29.54 -13.84 -5.81
C VAL A 221 31.00 -13.68 -5.35
N ASP A 222 31.93 -14.36 -6.05
CA ASP A 222 33.34 -14.20 -5.74
C ASP A 222 33.80 -12.75 -5.92
N GLY A 223 34.13 -12.09 -4.81
CA GLY A 223 34.63 -10.70 -4.79
C GLY A 223 33.58 -9.63 -4.52
N GLY A 224 32.30 -9.99 -4.25
CA GLY A 224 31.29 -8.97 -3.92
C GLY A 224 29.86 -9.48 -3.95
N TRP A 225 28.97 -8.59 -4.30
CA TRP A 225 27.55 -8.85 -4.38
C TRP A 225 27.01 -8.49 -5.77
N LEU A 226 26.16 -9.32 -6.29
CA LEU A 226 25.42 -9.07 -7.53
C LEU A 226 24.03 -8.57 -7.20
N VAL A 227 23.76 -7.31 -7.54
CA VAL A 227 22.50 -6.63 -7.27
C VAL A 227 21.72 -6.40 -8.55
N ASN A 228 20.40 -6.26 -8.43
CA ASN A 228 19.57 -5.83 -9.54
C ASN A 228 19.88 -4.37 -9.88
N ALA A 229 20.05 -4.09 -11.16
CA ALA A 229 20.34 -2.77 -11.68
C ALA A 229 19.28 -2.39 -12.74
N PRO A 230 18.08 -1.94 -12.31
CA PRO A 230 17.06 -1.48 -13.24
C PRO A 230 17.60 -0.34 -14.11
N LEU A 231 17.34 -0.42 -15.40
CA LEU A 231 17.73 0.59 -16.38
C LEU A 231 16.51 1.41 -16.78
N VAL A 232 16.64 2.72 -16.70
CA VAL A 232 15.65 3.68 -17.16
C VAL A 232 16.26 4.42 -18.35
N ILE A 233 15.83 4.05 -19.54
CA ILE A 233 16.31 4.60 -20.79
C ILE A 233 15.43 5.79 -21.15
N LEU A 234 15.98 6.99 -21.11
CA LEU A 234 15.32 8.24 -21.49
C LEU A 234 15.66 8.61 -22.95
N ASP A 235 14.74 9.23 -23.65
CA ASP A 235 15.13 9.88 -24.90
C ASP A 235 16.24 10.92 -24.64
N ASP A 236 17.09 11.14 -25.61
CA ASP A 236 18.30 11.95 -25.44
C ASP A 236 18.01 13.38 -24.96
N ALA A 237 16.92 13.98 -25.43
CA ALA A 237 16.52 15.33 -25.01
C ALA A 237 16.10 15.37 -23.51
N SER A 238 15.30 14.38 -23.08
CA SER A 238 14.88 14.23 -21.68
C SER A 238 16.06 13.91 -20.79
N PHE A 239 16.99 13.05 -21.22
CA PHE A 239 18.18 12.73 -20.47
C PHE A 239 19.09 13.95 -20.25
N LEU A 240 19.34 14.75 -21.28
CA LEU A 240 20.09 15.99 -21.16
C LEU A 240 19.39 17.03 -20.28
N ALA A 241 18.06 17.08 -20.31
CA ALA A 241 17.28 17.93 -19.41
C ALA A 241 17.42 17.47 -17.94
N TYR A 242 17.39 16.16 -17.71
CA TYR A 242 17.61 15.57 -16.40
C TYR A 242 19.03 15.84 -15.86
N CYS A 243 20.06 15.68 -16.68
CA CYS A 243 21.44 16.06 -16.30
C CYS A 243 21.52 17.52 -15.84
N ARG A 244 20.83 18.44 -16.51
CA ARG A 244 20.81 19.87 -16.10
C ARG A 244 20.04 20.05 -14.79
N GLN A 245 18.96 19.31 -14.55
CA GLN A 245 18.20 19.34 -13.31
C GLN A 245 19.08 18.98 -12.13
N ILE A 246 19.84 17.89 -12.22
CA ILE A 246 20.75 17.43 -11.15
C ILE A 246 22.11 18.15 -11.16
N LYS A 247 22.28 19.17 -12.01
CA LYS A 247 23.53 19.95 -12.17
C LYS A 247 24.73 19.10 -12.60
N ALA A 248 24.51 17.98 -13.27
CA ALA A 248 25.54 17.16 -13.87
C ALA A 248 25.91 17.69 -15.26
N GLU A 249 27.08 17.26 -15.78
CA GLU A 249 27.47 17.58 -17.14
C GLU A 249 26.54 16.90 -18.15
N PRO A 250 25.89 17.65 -19.06
CA PRO A 250 24.95 17.07 -20.02
C PRO A 250 25.71 16.33 -21.13
N ARG A 251 25.85 15.03 -21.02
CA ARG A 251 26.55 14.11 -21.92
C ARG A 251 25.64 12.94 -22.27
N LEU A 252 25.89 12.28 -23.41
CA LEU A 252 25.12 11.12 -23.88
C LEU A 252 25.94 9.82 -23.91
N ASP A 253 27.14 9.83 -23.34
CA ASP A 253 28.10 8.73 -23.38
C ASP A 253 28.24 7.98 -22.05
N GLY A 254 27.34 8.19 -21.11
CA GLY A 254 27.39 7.58 -19.80
C GLY A 254 26.05 7.49 -19.10
N ALA A 255 26.09 6.97 -17.88
CA ALA A 255 24.94 6.76 -17.02
C ALA A 255 24.90 7.75 -15.85
N VAL A 256 23.69 8.08 -15.38
CA VAL A 256 23.47 8.68 -14.07
C VAL A 256 22.96 7.59 -13.13
N ILE A 257 23.55 7.47 -11.97
CA ILE A 257 23.23 6.46 -10.98
C ILE A 257 22.38 7.06 -9.85
N LEU A 258 21.25 6.46 -9.55
CA LEU A 258 20.43 6.81 -8.40
C LEU A 258 21.10 6.21 -7.14
N ASN A 259 21.92 7.03 -6.49
CA ASN A 259 22.73 6.60 -5.36
C ASN A 259 22.00 6.77 -4.04
N GLN A 260 20.98 5.93 -3.81
CA GLN A 260 20.25 5.94 -2.57
C GLN A 260 19.74 4.55 -2.20
N ILE A 261 19.74 4.27 -0.91
CA ILE A 261 19.07 3.10 -0.32
C ILE A 261 18.23 3.56 0.85
N ARG A 262 17.06 2.97 0.99
CA ARG A 262 16.14 3.31 2.06
C ARG A 262 16.61 2.72 3.40
N ASP A 263 16.51 3.52 4.45
CA ASP A 263 16.65 3.04 5.82
C ASP A 263 15.45 2.18 6.21
N THR A 264 15.63 0.87 6.25
CA THR A 264 14.60 -0.09 6.66
C THR A 264 14.35 -0.09 8.17
N SER A 265 15.21 0.54 8.96
CA SER A 265 15.01 0.72 10.42
C SER A 265 13.95 1.79 10.72
N ASN A 266 13.70 2.71 9.77
CA ASN A 266 12.63 3.68 9.87
C ASN A 266 11.29 3.06 9.44
N PRO A 267 10.35 2.79 10.37
CA PRO A 267 9.06 2.19 10.03
C PRO A 267 8.10 3.15 9.30
N ASN A 268 8.46 4.44 9.18
CA ASN A 268 7.63 5.44 8.53
C ASN A 268 7.77 5.39 7.00
N PHE A 269 6.99 4.56 6.34
CA PHE A 269 7.01 4.43 4.88
C PHE A 269 6.55 5.70 4.13
N ARG A 270 5.94 6.68 4.82
CA ARG A 270 5.47 7.95 4.21
C ARG A 270 6.55 9.02 4.17
N ASP A 271 7.52 8.89 5.04
CA ASP A 271 8.67 9.81 5.14
C ASP A 271 9.93 8.95 5.33
N PRO A 272 10.34 8.25 4.26
CA PRO A 272 11.49 7.36 4.30
C PRO A 272 12.78 8.15 4.33
N ASP A 273 13.71 7.71 5.16
CA ASP A 273 15.09 8.19 5.12
C ASP A 273 15.87 7.41 4.07
N TYR A 274 16.72 8.11 3.32
CA TYR A 274 17.60 7.53 2.33
C TYR A 274 19.06 7.87 2.63
N TYR A 275 19.93 6.90 2.40
CA TYR A 275 21.36 7.05 2.53
C TYR A 275 22.06 6.77 1.19
N PRO A 276 23.27 7.30 0.97
CA PRO A 276 24.07 6.90 -0.18
C PRO A 276 24.29 5.39 -0.20
N TYR A 277 24.11 4.76 -1.34
CA TYR A 277 24.29 3.33 -1.50
C TYR A 277 25.78 3.00 -1.75
N LEU A 278 26.41 3.80 -2.62
CA LEU A 278 27.79 3.62 -3.06
C LEU A 278 28.63 4.85 -2.70
N GLU A 279 29.93 4.63 -2.55
CA GLU A 279 30.92 5.70 -2.58
C GLU A 279 30.98 6.34 -3.97
N GLU A 280 30.97 7.68 -4.04
CA GLU A 280 30.93 8.44 -5.29
C GLU A 280 32.29 8.56 -5.99
N THR A 281 33.20 7.63 -5.72
CA THR A 281 34.58 7.65 -6.26
C THR A 281 34.70 6.91 -7.58
N ILE A 282 33.67 6.16 -7.99
CA ILE A 282 33.73 5.26 -9.13
C ILE A 282 33.26 6.00 -10.38
N ASN A 283 34.08 6.00 -11.41
CA ASN A 283 33.82 6.68 -12.66
C ASN A 283 33.22 5.78 -13.74
N THR A 284 33.09 4.48 -13.47
CA THR A 284 32.65 3.48 -14.44
C THR A 284 31.73 2.46 -13.77
N THR A 285 30.66 2.08 -14.39
CA THR A 285 29.78 1.01 -13.95
C THR A 285 29.81 -0.15 -14.94
N VAL A 286 29.86 -1.37 -14.40
CA VAL A 286 29.84 -2.59 -15.22
C VAL A 286 28.48 -3.25 -15.07
N LEU A 287 27.71 -3.30 -16.14
CA LEU A 287 26.40 -3.94 -16.19
C LEU A 287 26.49 -5.29 -16.89
N GLN A 288 25.80 -6.29 -16.37
CA GLN A 288 25.73 -7.62 -16.93
C GLN A 288 24.31 -8.17 -16.90
N GLN A 289 24.02 -9.18 -17.69
CA GLN A 289 22.68 -9.74 -17.79
C GLN A 289 22.39 -10.77 -16.67
N SER A 290 23.32 -11.67 -16.40
CA SER A 290 23.19 -12.72 -15.38
C SER A 290 24.52 -13.12 -14.77
N GLU A 291 24.50 -13.97 -13.75
CA GLU A 291 25.71 -14.53 -13.12
C GLU A 291 26.54 -15.41 -14.06
N GLU A 292 25.90 -16.07 -15.01
CA GLU A 292 26.52 -17.08 -15.87
C GLU A 292 27.06 -16.47 -17.17
N GLU A 293 26.64 -15.26 -17.57
CA GLU A 293 27.03 -14.68 -18.85
C GLU A 293 28.24 -13.76 -18.72
N LYS A 294 29.25 -14.07 -19.53
CA LYS A 294 30.50 -13.28 -19.65
C LYS A 294 30.33 -11.97 -20.41
N MET A 295 29.12 -11.62 -20.86
CA MET A 295 28.86 -10.37 -21.57
C MET A 295 28.56 -9.29 -20.56
N SER A 296 29.45 -8.33 -20.47
CA SER A 296 29.32 -7.14 -19.63
C SER A 296 29.59 -5.89 -20.46
N ALA A 297 28.89 -4.84 -20.12
CA ALA A 297 29.09 -3.50 -20.71
C ALA A 297 29.67 -2.57 -19.65
N GLU A 298 30.79 -1.96 -19.96
CA GLU A 298 31.40 -0.93 -19.15
C GLU A 298 30.90 0.44 -19.60
N ILE A 299 30.31 1.20 -18.68
CA ILE A 299 29.64 2.46 -18.96
C ILE A 299 30.22 3.55 -18.06
N PRO A 300 30.66 4.70 -18.60
CA PRO A 300 31.08 5.84 -17.79
C PRO A 300 29.94 6.33 -16.88
N VAL A 301 30.26 6.66 -15.64
CA VAL A 301 29.32 7.32 -14.73
C VAL A 301 29.45 8.82 -14.89
N ILE A 302 28.36 9.48 -15.25
CA ILE A 302 28.30 10.94 -15.40
C ILE A 302 28.14 11.60 -14.02
N SER A 303 27.24 11.06 -13.21
CA SER A 303 26.96 11.59 -11.89
C SER A 303 26.24 10.57 -11.02
N TYR A 304 26.37 10.74 -9.73
CA TYR A 304 25.52 10.13 -8.72
C TYR A 304 24.47 11.14 -8.27
N THR A 305 23.28 10.69 -7.93
CA THR A 305 22.20 11.58 -7.53
C THR A 305 21.21 10.85 -6.60
N GLN A 306 20.49 11.61 -5.81
CA GLN A 306 19.31 11.15 -5.06
C GLN A 306 18.02 11.74 -5.66
N GLU A 307 18.12 12.55 -6.70
CA GLU A 307 16.98 13.14 -7.40
C GLU A 307 16.54 12.25 -8.55
N VAL A 308 15.22 12.03 -8.67
CA VAL A 308 14.60 11.23 -9.72
C VAL A 308 14.06 12.15 -10.81
N PRO A 309 14.16 11.79 -12.11
CA PRO A 309 13.49 12.54 -13.16
C PRO A 309 11.96 12.45 -13.01
N ALA A 310 11.22 13.34 -13.66
CA ALA A 310 9.76 13.37 -13.65
C ALA A 310 9.19 12.15 -14.39
N LEU A 311 9.13 11.01 -13.70
CA LEU A 311 8.62 9.74 -14.19
C LEU A 311 7.43 9.26 -13.32
N ARG A 312 6.80 8.19 -13.76
CA ARG A 312 5.59 7.68 -13.11
C ARG A 312 5.84 7.29 -11.68
N GLU A 313 6.73 6.65 -11.24
CA GLU A 313 6.85 6.20 -9.85
C GLU A 313 8.24 5.62 -9.56
N GLU A 314 8.37 5.14 -8.44
CA GLU A 314 9.03 3.96 -7.90
C GLU A 314 10.56 3.97 -7.89
N TYR A 315 11.19 4.75 -8.74
CA TYR A 315 12.66 4.85 -8.69
C TYR A 315 13.19 5.61 -7.48
N GLY A 316 12.30 6.21 -6.70
CA GLY A 316 12.63 6.80 -5.41
C GLY A 316 12.52 5.82 -4.23
N THR A 317 12.07 4.58 -4.44
CA THR A 317 11.90 3.59 -3.37
C THR A 317 12.76 2.37 -3.65
N THR A 318 14.03 2.45 -3.35
CA THR A 318 14.95 1.30 -3.44
C THR A 318 14.85 0.44 -2.19
N ASP A 319 13.67 -0.12 -1.92
CA ASP A 319 13.44 -0.99 -0.76
C ASP A 319 14.11 -2.36 -0.93
N TYR A 320 14.61 -2.66 -2.14
CA TYR A 320 14.99 -4.00 -2.56
C TYR A 320 16.47 -4.10 -2.96
N TYR A 321 17.34 -3.24 -2.46
CA TYR A 321 18.76 -3.22 -2.81
C TYR A 321 19.02 -3.01 -4.31
N GLU A 322 18.09 -2.42 -5.03
CA GLU A 322 18.23 -2.10 -6.45
C GLU A 322 19.08 -0.86 -6.66
N LEU A 323 19.92 -0.88 -7.68
CA LEU A 323 20.73 0.27 -8.07
C LEU A 323 20.31 0.77 -9.44
N VAL A 324 19.44 1.76 -9.47
CA VAL A 324 18.84 2.29 -10.71
C VAL A 324 19.86 3.10 -11.51
N HIS A 325 19.90 2.85 -12.82
CA HIS A 325 20.72 3.57 -13.76
C HIS A 325 19.83 4.29 -14.78
N PHE A 326 20.06 5.57 -14.96
CA PHE A 326 19.44 6.37 -16.04
C PHE A 326 20.40 6.44 -17.23
N LEU A 327 19.90 6.09 -18.42
CA LEU A 327 20.69 6.01 -19.65
C LEU A 327 20.02 6.83 -20.76
N PRO A 328 20.78 7.48 -21.64
CA PRO A 328 20.21 8.04 -22.86
C PRO A 328 19.92 6.95 -23.92
N ALA A 329 18.91 7.18 -24.75
CA ALA A 329 18.48 6.23 -25.78
C ALA A 329 19.61 5.93 -26.81
N SER A 330 20.40 6.91 -27.16
CA SER A 330 21.54 6.75 -28.07
C SER A 330 22.62 5.81 -27.52
N LEU A 331 22.88 5.82 -26.22
CA LEU A 331 23.80 4.88 -25.58
C LEU A 331 23.18 3.49 -25.48
N TRP A 332 21.91 3.41 -25.12
CA TRP A 332 21.15 2.16 -25.05
C TRP A 332 21.16 1.38 -26.37
N GLU A 333 21.00 2.06 -27.47
CA GLU A 333 21.05 1.43 -28.80
C GLU A 333 22.36 0.67 -29.06
N GLN A 334 23.46 1.11 -28.46
CA GLN A 334 24.77 0.47 -28.57
C GLN A 334 24.94 -0.70 -27.61
N LEU A 335 24.20 -0.70 -26.49
CA LEU A 335 24.34 -1.63 -25.37
C LEU A 335 23.30 -2.74 -25.38
N LYS A 336 22.15 -2.53 -26.00
CA LYS A 336 21.00 -3.46 -25.92
C LYS A 336 21.35 -4.88 -26.31
N ASP A 337 22.19 -5.07 -27.34
CA ASP A 337 22.60 -6.39 -27.81
C ASP A 337 23.58 -7.09 -26.86
N THR A 338 24.23 -6.32 -25.97
CA THR A 338 25.18 -6.83 -24.98
C THR A 338 24.49 -7.12 -23.63
N ILE A 339 23.50 -6.32 -23.26
CA ILE A 339 22.85 -6.36 -21.95
C ILE A 339 21.52 -7.10 -21.99
N THR A 340 20.83 -7.14 -23.14
CA THR A 340 19.47 -7.69 -23.20
C THR A 340 19.33 -8.77 -24.27
N LEU A 341 19.22 -10.01 -23.85
CA LEU A 341 18.61 -11.06 -24.69
C LEU A 341 17.13 -11.32 -24.34
N LEU A 342 16.58 -10.78 -23.27
CA LEU A 342 15.20 -11.07 -22.90
C LEU A 342 14.57 -9.98 -22.03
N SER A 343 13.42 -9.61 -22.48
CA SER A 343 12.28 -8.98 -21.86
C SER A 343 12.08 -7.48 -22.16
N VAL A 344 11.63 -7.19 -23.35
CA VAL A 344 10.44 -6.36 -23.45
C VAL A 344 9.33 -7.15 -22.72
N ILE A 345 9.18 -6.96 -21.42
CA ILE A 345 8.01 -7.46 -20.71
C ILE A 345 6.90 -6.45 -20.97
N PRO A 346 5.93 -6.76 -21.82
CA PRO A 346 4.69 -6.03 -21.85
C PRO A 346 3.88 -6.52 -20.65
N ARG A 347 3.87 -5.76 -19.57
CA ARG A 347 2.87 -5.95 -18.51
C ARG A 347 2.02 -4.74 -18.31
#